data_804b7ae6daf52ee9a327a388bf1ae8bb
#
_entry.id   804b7ae6daf52ee9a327a388bf1ae8bb
#
_cell.length_a   1.000
_cell.length_b   1.000
_cell.length_c   1.000
_cell.angle_alpha   90.00
_cell.angle_beta   90.00
_cell.angle_gamma   90.00
#
_symmetry.space_group_name_H-M   'P 1'
#
loop_
_entity.id
_entity.type
_entity.pdbx_description
1 polymer ?
#
loop_
_entity_poly.entity_id
_entity_poly.type
_entity_poly.pdbx_seq_one_letter_code
_entity_poly.pdbx_strand_id
1 'polypeptide(L)'
;LASEADGDKINITTANAGTTYVQVKDASLVNGIEVTGNKNLLLITDASENINFVGKNLNAGGLWDVTPTIENGLTVTDADGNVIGTADQWYLTKIAKAVNNDSQVLLDAVDNSYALWRNTNDSLRKRLGELRFRTNETDGDGIWARYTSGKFSGSGFDSSYNMYQLGYDKADNAKSTYGFAVDSGTGHANYASGGGKDKLTALSVYGTWTGEKGNYTDVVARVGQFDTDVDSYGDYPDKASYKNRAYSLSVEYGKRIELSKERGTFIEPQAQLIIGRLGSNSYITDRGTAVAVEGMNSAIARLGVVAGKKINDGSDIYFKVSALHEFAGERDISMRAANGEVLAGSNDYGDTWFELGLGGNVKLGRASHLYGDIERSF
;
A
#
# COMPACT_ATOMS: atom_id res chain seq x y z
N LEU A 1 -21.31 -24.66 -12.57
CA LEU A 1 -22.59 -25.39 -12.82
C LEU A 1 -23.60 -24.43 -13.42
N ALA A 2 -23.79 -24.48 -14.74
CA ALA A 2 -24.74 -23.62 -15.45
C ALA A 2 -26.18 -24.15 -15.34
N SER A 3 -26.34 -25.45 -15.22
CA SER A 3 -27.66 -26.12 -15.09
C SER A 3 -27.53 -27.49 -14.42
N GLU A 4 -28.63 -28.08 -14.01
CA GLU A 4 -28.66 -29.47 -13.51
C GLU A 4 -28.19 -30.52 -14.56
N ALA A 5 -28.31 -30.21 -15.82
CA ALA A 5 -27.90 -31.13 -16.89
C ALA A 5 -26.40 -31.25 -17.05
N ASP A 6 -25.64 -30.22 -16.61
CA ASP A 6 -24.19 -30.12 -16.79
C ASP A 6 -23.40 -30.46 -15.51
N GLY A 7 -24.09 -30.81 -14.42
CA GLY A 7 -23.48 -31.12 -13.13
C GLY A 7 -23.38 -32.62 -12.86
N ASP A 8 -22.35 -32.99 -12.09
CA ASP A 8 -22.23 -34.34 -11.55
C ASP A 8 -23.35 -34.57 -10.51
N LYS A 9 -24.01 -35.75 -10.56
CA LYS A 9 -25.00 -36.18 -9.58
C LYS A 9 -24.53 -37.42 -8.85
N ILE A 10 -24.77 -37.44 -7.56
CA ILE A 10 -24.44 -38.56 -6.67
C ILE A 10 -25.73 -39.24 -6.26
N ASN A 11 -25.86 -40.54 -6.53
CA ASN A 11 -26.98 -41.37 -6.09
C ASN A 11 -26.50 -42.41 -5.07
N ILE A 12 -27.04 -42.37 -3.85
CA ILE A 12 -26.74 -43.27 -2.76
C ILE A 12 -27.95 -44.12 -2.48
N THR A 13 -27.82 -45.43 -2.54
CA THR A 13 -28.91 -46.36 -2.29
C THR A 13 -28.98 -46.83 -0.85
N THR A 14 -27.81 -46.94 -0.21
CA THR A 14 -27.69 -47.41 1.18
C THR A 14 -26.45 -46.77 1.83
N ALA A 15 -26.61 -46.27 3.02
CA ALA A 15 -25.49 -45.73 3.83
C ALA A 15 -25.77 -45.87 5.33
N ASN A 16 -24.69 -45.91 6.11
CA ASN A 16 -24.78 -45.72 7.55
C ASN A 16 -24.91 -44.25 7.91
N ALA A 17 -25.51 -43.96 9.06
CA ALA A 17 -25.65 -42.60 9.56
C ALA A 17 -24.29 -41.91 9.74
N GLY A 18 -24.20 -40.66 9.29
CA GLY A 18 -22.97 -39.86 9.39
C GLY A 18 -23.06 -38.49 8.76
N THR A 19 -21.93 -37.78 8.78
CA THR A 19 -21.79 -36.49 8.09
C THR A 19 -20.76 -36.62 6.96
N THR A 20 -21.12 -36.14 5.79
CA THR A 20 -20.25 -36.12 4.60
C THR A 20 -20.04 -34.69 4.15
N TYR A 21 -18.79 -34.32 3.89
CA TYR A 21 -18.44 -32.99 3.41
C TYR A 21 -18.43 -32.95 1.87
N VAL A 22 -19.08 -31.95 1.31
CA VAL A 22 -19.21 -31.73 -0.15
C VAL A 22 -18.39 -30.54 -0.55
N GLN A 23 -17.44 -30.74 -1.47
CA GLN A 23 -16.70 -29.68 -2.12
C GLN A 23 -17.17 -29.56 -3.56
N VAL A 24 -17.37 -28.35 -4.06
CA VAL A 24 -17.86 -28.10 -5.40
C VAL A 24 -16.78 -27.35 -6.20
N LYS A 25 -16.38 -27.91 -7.32
CA LYS A 25 -15.55 -27.26 -8.31
C LYS A 25 -16.45 -26.75 -9.44
N ASP A 26 -16.68 -25.46 -9.50
CA ASP A 26 -17.49 -24.83 -10.54
C ASP A 26 -16.56 -24.20 -11.59
N ALA A 27 -16.54 -24.76 -12.80
CA ALA A 27 -15.72 -24.28 -13.90
C ALA A 27 -16.10 -22.85 -14.33
N SER A 28 -17.32 -22.39 -14.07
CA SER A 28 -17.74 -21.00 -14.35
C SER A 28 -17.03 -19.98 -13.48
N LEU A 29 -16.52 -20.36 -12.30
CA LEU A 29 -15.75 -19.50 -11.39
C LEU A 29 -14.36 -19.17 -11.92
N VAL A 30 -13.84 -19.96 -12.86
CA VAL A 30 -12.54 -19.72 -13.51
C VAL A 30 -12.50 -18.36 -14.20
N ASN A 31 -13.63 -17.90 -14.70
CA ASN A 31 -13.75 -16.61 -15.40
C ASN A 31 -14.03 -15.41 -14.46
N GLY A 32 -13.93 -15.58 -13.15
CA GLY A 32 -14.15 -14.49 -12.20
C GLY A 32 -15.60 -14.07 -11.98
N ILE A 33 -16.56 -14.79 -12.52
CA ILE A 33 -17.98 -14.49 -12.35
C ILE A 33 -18.40 -14.85 -10.91
N GLU A 34 -18.82 -13.86 -10.15
CA GLU A 34 -19.49 -14.09 -8.86
C GLU A 34 -20.81 -14.80 -9.10
N VAL A 35 -20.94 -16.01 -8.59
CA VAL A 35 -22.20 -16.72 -8.57
C VAL A 35 -22.90 -16.43 -7.24
N THR A 36 -23.60 -15.32 -7.20
CA THR A 36 -24.48 -14.96 -6.07
C THR A 36 -25.90 -15.36 -6.44
N GLY A 37 -26.58 -16.04 -5.52
CA GLY A 37 -27.99 -16.36 -5.64
C GLY A 37 -28.32 -17.82 -5.39
N ASN A 38 -29.60 -18.11 -5.13
CA ASN A 38 -30.13 -19.46 -4.92
C ASN A 38 -30.08 -20.22 -6.25
N LYS A 39 -29.17 -21.18 -6.35
CA LYS A 39 -29.06 -22.04 -7.53
C LYS A 39 -30.06 -23.20 -7.52
N ASN A 40 -30.40 -23.70 -6.33
CA ASN A 40 -31.30 -24.82 -6.11
C ASN A 40 -31.04 -26.02 -7.06
N LEU A 41 -29.75 -26.38 -7.19
CA LEU A 41 -29.33 -27.48 -8.08
C LEU A 41 -29.30 -28.78 -7.29
N LEU A 42 -30.07 -29.78 -7.71
CA LEU A 42 -30.04 -31.12 -7.13
C LEU A 42 -28.69 -31.77 -7.42
N LEU A 43 -27.90 -32.01 -6.37
CA LEU A 43 -26.58 -32.65 -6.46
C LEU A 43 -26.59 -34.11 -6.00
N ILE A 44 -27.33 -34.42 -4.91
CA ILE A 44 -27.23 -35.72 -4.24
C ILE A 44 -28.64 -36.22 -3.99
N THR A 45 -28.86 -37.50 -4.27
CA THR A 45 -30.02 -38.25 -3.82
C THR A 45 -29.54 -39.39 -2.91
N ASP A 46 -29.93 -39.35 -1.63
CA ASP A 46 -29.60 -40.37 -0.63
C ASP A 46 -30.87 -41.12 -0.21
N ALA A 47 -31.14 -42.21 -0.86
CA ALA A 47 -32.34 -43.04 -0.55
C ALA A 47 -32.28 -43.65 0.85
N SER A 48 -31.17 -43.62 1.55
CA SER A 48 -31.07 -44.08 2.94
C SER A 48 -31.55 -43.03 3.95
N GLU A 49 -31.54 -41.76 3.57
CA GLU A 49 -31.84 -40.58 4.44
C GLU A 49 -30.97 -40.52 5.72
N ASN A 50 -29.81 -41.20 5.71
CA ASN A 50 -28.97 -41.37 6.89
C ASN A 50 -27.80 -40.41 6.93
N ILE A 51 -27.48 -39.72 5.82
CA ILE A 51 -26.30 -38.87 5.71
C ILE A 51 -26.71 -37.40 5.82
N ASN A 52 -25.97 -36.65 6.65
CA ASN A 52 -26.00 -35.20 6.67
C ASN A 52 -24.89 -34.66 5.76
N PHE A 53 -25.23 -33.94 4.69
CA PHE A 53 -24.26 -33.33 3.77
C PHE A 53 -24.02 -31.87 4.14
N VAL A 54 -22.73 -31.51 4.27
CA VAL A 54 -22.29 -30.16 4.65
C VAL A 54 -21.30 -29.64 3.60
N GLY A 55 -21.54 -28.43 3.13
CA GLY A 55 -20.61 -27.75 2.24
C GLY A 55 -19.26 -27.50 2.93
N LYS A 56 -18.18 -27.76 2.20
CA LYS A 56 -16.81 -27.50 2.68
C LYS A 56 -16.07 -26.64 1.70
N ASN A 57 -15.29 -25.67 2.19
CA ASN A 57 -14.43 -24.84 1.38
C ASN A 57 -13.51 -25.66 0.47
N LEU A 58 -13.39 -25.25 -0.78
CA LEU A 58 -12.42 -25.74 -1.75
C LEU A 58 -11.51 -24.61 -2.17
N ASN A 59 -10.23 -24.70 -1.79
CA ASN A 59 -9.15 -23.97 -2.41
C ASN A 59 -8.49 -24.92 -3.42
N ALA A 60 -8.57 -24.58 -4.72
CA ALA A 60 -8.02 -25.41 -5.79
C ALA A 60 -6.58 -25.04 -6.19
N GLY A 61 -5.88 -24.26 -5.32
CA GLY A 61 -4.54 -23.76 -5.61
C GLY A 61 -4.53 -22.63 -6.63
N GLY A 62 -5.68 -21.95 -6.81
CA GLY A 62 -5.84 -20.76 -7.62
C GLY A 62 -5.94 -19.49 -6.77
N LEU A 63 -6.86 -18.59 -7.15
CA LEU A 63 -7.01 -17.26 -6.52
C LEU A 63 -8.12 -17.21 -5.46
N TRP A 64 -9.00 -18.22 -5.45
CA TRP A 64 -10.25 -18.16 -4.72
C TRP A 64 -10.44 -19.32 -3.76
N ASP A 65 -11.07 -19.00 -2.65
CA ASP A 65 -11.75 -19.96 -1.77
C ASP A 65 -13.21 -20.05 -2.17
N VAL A 66 -13.68 -21.27 -2.43
CA VAL A 66 -15.04 -21.53 -2.89
C VAL A 66 -15.78 -22.37 -1.84
N THR A 67 -16.82 -21.80 -1.24
CA THR A 67 -17.61 -22.46 -0.20
C THR A 67 -19.04 -22.69 -0.71
N PRO A 68 -19.43 -23.96 -0.96
CA PRO A 68 -20.81 -24.29 -1.28
C PRO A 68 -21.69 -24.33 -0.05
N THR A 69 -22.96 -23.96 -0.19
CA THR A 69 -24.04 -24.24 0.77
C THR A 69 -24.84 -25.41 0.26
N ILE A 70 -24.91 -26.49 1.02
CA ILE A 70 -25.65 -27.70 0.71
C ILE A 70 -26.81 -27.81 1.71
N GLU A 71 -28.04 -27.93 1.22
CA GLU A 71 -29.22 -27.97 2.02
C GLU A 71 -30.13 -29.17 1.64
N ASN A 72 -30.79 -29.73 2.66
CA ASN A 72 -31.77 -30.81 2.44
C ASN A 72 -33.03 -30.32 1.70
N GLY A 73 -33.55 -31.12 0.83
CA GLY A 73 -34.71 -30.75 -0.01
C GLY A 73 -35.95 -30.29 0.75
N LEU A 74 -36.14 -30.71 1.99
CA LEU A 74 -37.25 -30.25 2.83
C LEU A 74 -37.09 -28.80 3.29
N THR A 75 -35.86 -28.22 3.20
CA THR A 75 -35.61 -26.85 3.61
C THR A 75 -35.44 -25.89 2.42
N VAL A 76 -35.32 -26.43 1.21
CA VAL A 76 -35.12 -25.63 -0.02
C VAL A 76 -36.47 -25.22 -0.60
N THR A 77 -36.61 -23.92 -0.89
CA THR A 77 -37.84 -23.35 -1.43
C THR A 77 -37.63 -22.71 -2.80
N ASP A 78 -38.70 -22.64 -3.60
CA ASP A 78 -38.76 -21.84 -4.82
C ASP A 78 -38.94 -20.34 -4.50
N ALA A 79 -39.12 -19.52 -5.55
CA ALA A 79 -39.31 -18.07 -5.40
C ALA A 79 -40.65 -17.72 -4.70
N ASP A 80 -41.60 -18.62 -4.73
CA ASP A 80 -42.93 -18.45 -4.10
C ASP A 80 -42.97 -18.98 -2.65
N GLY A 81 -41.84 -19.56 -2.17
CA GLY A 81 -41.73 -20.12 -0.82
C GLY A 81 -42.20 -21.56 -0.66
N ASN A 82 -42.51 -22.27 -1.77
CA ASN A 82 -42.89 -23.69 -1.71
C ASN A 82 -41.67 -24.58 -1.62
N VAL A 83 -41.71 -25.60 -0.78
CA VAL A 83 -40.66 -26.64 -0.70
C VAL A 83 -40.57 -27.39 -2.03
N ILE A 84 -39.32 -27.49 -2.59
CA ILE A 84 -39.14 -28.07 -3.93
C ILE A 84 -38.54 -29.48 -3.93
N GLY A 85 -38.06 -29.98 -2.78
CA GLY A 85 -37.39 -31.27 -2.68
C GLY A 85 -38.01 -32.21 -1.64
N THR A 86 -37.42 -33.39 -1.51
CA THR A 86 -37.77 -34.44 -0.57
C THR A 86 -36.61 -34.70 0.42
N ALA A 87 -36.87 -35.51 1.47
CA ALA A 87 -35.88 -35.80 2.52
C ALA A 87 -34.61 -36.46 2.00
N ASP A 88 -34.72 -37.26 0.95
CA ASP A 88 -33.62 -37.93 0.28
C ASP A 88 -32.79 -37.05 -0.68
N GLN A 89 -33.23 -35.80 -0.93
CA GLN A 89 -32.61 -34.88 -1.90
C GLN A 89 -31.80 -33.81 -1.22
N TRP A 90 -30.60 -33.49 -1.80
CA TRP A 90 -29.70 -32.45 -1.31
C TRP A 90 -29.32 -31.52 -2.45
N TYR A 91 -29.47 -30.25 -2.20
CA TYR A 91 -29.32 -29.19 -3.20
C TYR A 91 -28.11 -28.29 -2.90
N LEU A 92 -27.41 -27.90 -3.96
CA LEU A 92 -26.52 -26.74 -3.91
C LEU A 92 -27.38 -25.49 -4.02
N THR A 93 -27.51 -24.75 -2.92
CA THR A 93 -28.34 -23.54 -2.89
C THR A 93 -27.54 -22.28 -3.09
N LYS A 94 -26.27 -22.25 -2.65
CA LYS A 94 -25.39 -21.08 -2.77
C LYS A 94 -23.94 -21.49 -2.96
N ILE A 95 -23.20 -20.65 -3.68
CA ILE A 95 -21.72 -20.67 -3.72
C ILE A 95 -21.22 -19.32 -3.25
N ALA A 96 -20.43 -19.30 -2.18
CA ALA A 96 -19.69 -18.14 -1.73
C ALA A 96 -18.25 -18.22 -2.27
N LYS A 97 -17.72 -17.07 -2.70
CA LYS A 97 -16.37 -16.94 -3.25
C LYS A 97 -15.64 -15.82 -2.51
N ALA A 98 -14.46 -16.09 -2.04
CA ALA A 98 -13.58 -15.12 -1.38
C ALA A 98 -12.17 -15.24 -1.95
N VAL A 99 -11.43 -14.12 -1.97
CA VAL A 99 -9.99 -14.16 -2.28
C VAL A 99 -9.31 -15.01 -1.23
N ASN A 100 -8.50 -15.99 -1.66
CA ASN A 100 -7.77 -16.82 -0.71
C ASN A 100 -6.60 -16.07 -0.08
N ASN A 101 -6.08 -16.60 1.03
CA ASN A 101 -5.03 -15.95 1.81
C ASN A 101 -3.74 -15.69 1.01
N ASP A 102 -3.35 -16.59 0.11
CA ASP A 102 -2.13 -16.44 -0.70
C ASP A 102 -2.29 -15.31 -1.72
N SER A 103 -3.45 -15.22 -2.37
CA SER A 103 -3.77 -14.14 -3.31
C SER A 103 -3.92 -12.78 -2.61
N GLN A 104 -4.48 -12.76 -1.38
CA GLN A 104 -4.62 -11.54 -0.60
C GLN A 104 -3.25 -10.91 -0.28
N VAL A 105 -2.23 -11.71 0.00
CA VAL A 105 -0.86 -11.22 0.21
C VAL A 105 -0.33 -10.47 -1.02
N LEU A 106 -0.64 -10.92 -2.24
CA LEU A 106 -0.22 -10.23 -3.46
C LEU A 106 -0.93 -8.87 -3.62
N LEU A 107 -2.22 -8.78 -3.24
CA LEU A 107 -2.97 -7.52 -3.21
C LEU A 107 -2.38 -6.55 -2.17
N ASP A 108 -2.17 -7.03 -0.94
CA ASP A 108 -1.63 -6.23 0.15
C ASP A 108 -0.21 -5.71 -0.15
N ALA A 109 0.58 -6.47 -0.92
CA ALA A 109 1.91 -6.05 -1.36
C ALA A 109 1.86 -4.87 -2.35
N VAL A 110 0.81 -4.77 -3.17
CA VAL A 110 0.59 -3.60 -4.04
C VAL A 110 0.29 -2.35 -3.21
N ASP A 111 -0.55 -2.47 -2.19
CA ASP A 111 -0.89 -1.38 -1.26
C ASP A 111 0.32 -0.94 -0.44
N ASN A 112 1.11 -1.89 0.06
CA ASN A 112 2.37 -1.61 0.75
C ASN A 112 3.35 -0.85 -0.14
N SER A 113 3.45 -1.17 -1.42
CA SER A 113 4.34 -0.48 -2.37
C SER A 113 4.00 1.01 -2.52
N TYR A 114 2.70 1.36 -2.56
CA TYR A 114 2.27 2.76 -2.56
C TYR A 114 2.60 3.45 -1.24
N ALA A 115 2.28 2.83 -0.11
CA ALA A 115 2.54 3.40 1.20
C ALA A 115 4.05 3.64 1.44
N LEU A 116 4.91 2.72 1.02
CA LEU A 116 6.36 2.87 1.09
C LEU A 116 6.85 4.02 0.21
N TRP A 117 6.35 4.12 -1.03
CA TRP A 117 6.68 5.25 -1.92
C TRP A 117 6.28 6.59 -1.28
N ARG A 118 5.05 6.71 -0.79
CA ARG A 118 4.53 7.91 -0.14
C ARG A 118 5.41 8.34 1.04
N ASN A 119 5.71 7.41 1.96
CA ASN A 119 6.50 7.68 3.16
C ASN A 119 7.97 8.06 2.87
N THR A 120 8.55 7.53 1.80
CA THR A 120 9.95 7.81 1.45
C THR A 120 10.12 9.02 0.54
N ASN A 121 9.08 9.41 -0.20
CA ASN A 121 9.15 10.50 -1.16
C ASN A 121 9.34 11.88 -0.52
N ASP A 122 8.82 12.08 0.69
CA ASP A 122 8.88 13.35 1.42
C ASP A 122 10.21 13.60 2.16
N SER A 123 11.13 12.66 2.12
CA SER A 123 12.37 12.71 2.92
C SER A 123 13.26 13.93 2.62
N LEU A 124 13.33 14.38 1.36
CA LEU A 124 14.18 15.51 0.97
C LEU A 124 13.62 16.87 1.36
N ARG A 125 12.32 17.06 1.48
CA ARG A 125 11.70 18.26 2.03
C ARG A 125 12.33 18.67 3.37
N LYS A 126 12.58 17.71 4.21
CA LYS A 126 13.17 17.90 5.54
C LYS A 126 14.59 18.44 5.45
N ARG A 127 15.38 17.98 4.47
CA ARG A 127 16.72 18.49 4.20
C ARG A 127 16.71 19.94 3.74
N LEU A 128 15.82 20.31 2.84
CA LEU A 128 15.74 21.68 2.32
C LEU A 128 15.40 22.69 3.41
N GLY A 129 14.62 22.28 4.42
CA GLY A 129 14.37 23.07 5.62
C GLY A 129 15.66 23.50 6.34
N GLU A 130 16.69 22.69 6.33
CA GLU A 130 17.97 22.99 6.97
C GLU A 130 18.84 23.94 6.16
N LEU A 131 18.84 23.86 4.85
CA LEU A 131 19.59 24.76 3.98
C LEU A 131 19.26 26.22 4.23
N ARG A 132 18.05 26.50 4.70
CA ARG A 132 17.58 27.84 5.05
C ARG A 132 18.24 28.43 6.30
N PHE A 133 18.86 27.62 7.14
CA PHE A 133 19.59 28.07 8.33
C PHE A 133 21.06 28.36 8.06
N ARG A 134 21.55 28.10 6.85
CA ARG A 134 22.91 28.49 6.49
C ARG A 134 23.02 30.00 6.48
N THR A 135 23.93 30.55 7.28
CA THR A 135 24.22 31.97 7.31
C THR A 135 25.23 32.34 6.24
N ASN A 136 25.04 33.49 5.63
CA ASN A 136 25.61 33.98 4.38
C ASN A 136 27.14 34.09 4.26
N GLU A 137 27.96 33.67 5.21
CA GLU A 137 29.33 34.12 5.22
C GLU A 137 30.41 33.03 5.00
N THR A 138 30.11 31.75 5.08
CA THR A 138 31.18 30.73 4.97
C THR A 138 30.73 29.40 4.39
N ASP A 139 29.46 29.19 4.14
CA ASP A 139 28.97 27.85 3.84
C ASP A 139 28.75 27.69 2.35
N GLY A 140 29.86 27.50 1.66
CA GLY A 140 29.90 27.07 0.29
C GLY A 140 29.32 25.67 0.13
N ASP A 141 29.99 24.88 -0.61
CA ASP A 141 29.61 23.48 -0.90
C ASP A 141 29.66 22.61 0.35
N GLY A 142 28.74 21.63 0.47
CA GLY A 142 28.69 20.75 1.63
C GLY A 142 28.21 19.34 1.32
N ILE A 143 28.80 18.36 1.99
CA ILE A 143 28.32 16.99 2.00
C ILE A 143 27.40 16.81 3.21
N TRP A 144 26.33 16.08 3.03
CA TRP A 144 25.41 15.74 4.11
C TRP A 144 25.01 14.27 4.06
N ALA A 145 24.68 13.72 5.19
CA ALA A 145 24.11 12.39 5.33
C ALA A 145 22.88 12.44 6.22
N ARG A 146 21.92 11.59 5.93
CA ARG A 146 20.68 11.44 6.70
C ARG A 146 20.30 9.98 6.87
N TYR A 147 19.79 9.66 8.03
CA TYR A 147 19.13 8.40 8.31
C TYR A 147 17.64 8.66 8.62
N THR A 148 16.76 7.87 8.05
CA THR A 148 15.33 7.91 8.31
C THR A 148 14.84 6.49 8.61
N SER A 149 14.05 6.35 9.67
CA SER A 149 13.37 5.09 10.00
C SER A 149 11.91 5.40 10.25
N GLY A 150 11.01 4.54 9.79
CA GLY A 150 9.59 4.73 9.96
C GLY A 150 8.83 3.40 10.03
N LYS A 151 7.60 3.50 10.57
CA LYS A 151 6.61 2.43 10.55
C LYS A 151 5.32 3.01 10.00
N PHE A 152 4.61 2.21 9.25
CA PHE A 152 3.30 2.54 8.71
C PHE A 152 2.47 1.28 8.55
N SER A 153 1.16 1.42 8.57
CA SER A 153 0.21 0.32 8.38
C SER A 153 -0.88 0.73 7.39
N GLY A 154 -1.51 -0.24 6.80
CA GLY A 154 -2.67 -0.10 5.95
C GLY A 154 -3.62 -1.28 6.15
N SER A 155 -4.63 -1.38 5.29
CA SER A 155 -5.48 -2.56 5.28
C SER A 155 -4.66 -3.78 4.84
N GLY A 156 -4.53 -4.79 5.70
CA GLY A 156 -3.84 -6.05 5.41
C GLY A 156 -2.33 -6.06 5.63
N PHE A 157 -1.70 -4.95 6.04
CA PHE A 157 -0.24 -4.94 6.29
C PHE A 157 0.22 -4.02 7.40
N ASP A 158 1.31 -4.40 8.03
CA ASP A 158 2.15 -3.59 8.92
C ASP A 158 3.57 -3.56 8.37
N SER A 159 4.15 -2.36 8.23
CA SER A 159 5.45 -2.18 7.59
C SER A 159 6.38 -1.27 8.35
N SER A 160 7.66 -1.48 8.11
CA SER A 160 8.75 -0.64 8.61
C SER A 160 9.78 -0.42 7.51
N TYR A 161 10.47 0.71 7.56
CA TYR A 161 11.58 0.98 6.65
C TYR A 161 12.73 1.69 7.33
N ASN A 162 13.91 1.53 6.75
CA ASN A 162 15.12 2.27 7.08
C ASN A 162 15.72 2.81 5.79
N MET A 163 16.15 4.05 5.77
CA MET A 163 16.69 4.71 4.58
C MET A 163 17.89 5.60 4.95
N TYR A 164 18.93 5.47 4.18
CA TYR A 164 20.12 6.31 4.22
C TYR A 164 20.15 7.19 2.99
N GLN A 165 20.43 8.45 3.19
CA GLN A 165 20.60 9.44 2.13
C GLN A 165 21.98 10.08 2.26
N LEU A 166 22.68 10.21 1.14
CA LEU A 166 23.93 10.93 1.02
C LEU A 166 23.81 11.96 -0.10
N GLY A 167 24.14 13.19 0.18
CA GLY A 167 24.03 14.24 -0.82
C GLY A 167 25.12 15.30 -0.73
N TYR A 168 25.14 16.13 -1.75
CA TYR A 168 26.03 17.26 -1.90
C TYR A 168 25.26 18.49 -2.31
N ASP A 169 25.51 19.59 -1.63
CA ASP A 169 24.94 20.89 -1.91
C ASP A 169 26.00 21.86 -2.43
N LYS A 170 25.62 22.66 -3.39
CA LYS A 170 26.43 23.77 -3.89
C LYS A 170 25.62 25.06 -3.76
N ALA A 171 26.16 26.01 -3.00
CA ALA A 171 25.65 27.36 -2.98
C ALA A 171 26.12 28.11 -4.25
N ASP A 172 25.17 28.55 -5.06
CA ASP A 172 25.46 29.40 -6.25
C ASP A 172 25.64 30.86 -5.83
N ASN A 173 24.83 31.28 -4.86
CA ASN A 173 24.91 32.61 -4.25
C ASN A 173 24.19 32.58 -2.88
N ALA A 174 24.14 33.75 -2.19
CA ALA A 174 23.50 33.87 -0.89
C ALA A 174 21.99 33.49 -0.86
N LYS A 175 21.35 33.33 -2.01
CA LYS A 175 19.90 33.08 -2.14
C LYS A 175 19.56 31.76 -2.83
N SER A 176 20.54 31.08 -3.44
CA SER A 176 20.29 29.89 -4.25
C SER A 176 21.25 28.79 -3.88
N THR A 177 20.73 27.61 -3.60
CA THR A 177 21.50 26.38 -3.37
C THR A 177 20.93 25.25 -4.22
N TYR A 178 21.77 24.49 -4.84
CA TYR A 178 21.42 23.32 -5.64
C TYR A 178 22.13 22.10 -5.08
N GLY A 179 21.54 20.94 -5.27
CA GLY A 179 22.17 19.71 -4.79
C GLY A 179 21.64 18.46 -5.48
N PHE A 180 22.28 17.37 -5.14
CA PHE A 180 21.82 16.04 -5.50
C PHE A 180 21.98 15.09 -4.32
N ALA A 181 21.21 14.01 -4.33
CA ALA A 181 21.27 12.99 -3.31
C ALA A 181 21.04 11.60 -3.89
N VAL A 182 21.67 10.62 -3.26
CA VAL A 182 21.46 9.19 -3.51
C VAL A 182 20.86 8.58 -2.25
N ASP A 183 19.81 7.77 -2.42
CA ASP A 183 19.12 7.09 -1.35
C ASP A 183 19.32 5.59 -1.47
N SER A 184 19.50 4.92 -0.34
CA SER A 184 19.48 3.47 -0.21
C SER A 184 18.65 3.09 1.02
N GLY A 185 17.69 2.20 0.84
CA GLY A 185 16.79 1.80 1.93
C GLY A 185 16.35 0.36 1.86
N THR A 186 15.80 -0.10 2.97
CA THR A 186 15.18 -1.43 3.12
C THR A 186 13.84 -1.28 3.79
N GLY A 187 12.86 -2.03 3.33
CA GLY A 187 11.53 -2.16 3.92
C GLY A 187 11.24 -3.60 4.32
N HIS A 188 10.38 -3.79 5.32
CA HIS A 188 9.84 -5.08 5.72
C HIS A 188 8.35 -4.91 5.95
N ALA A 189 7.55 -5.76 5.32
CA ALA A 189 6.11 -5.83 5.49
C ALA A 189 5.70 -7.17 6.09
N ASN A 190 4.73 -7.12 7.00
CA ASN A 190 4.03 -8.28 7.52
C ASN A 190 2.59 -8.21 7.01
N TYR A 191 2.16 -9.25 6.31
CA TYR A 191 0.80 -9.47 5.85
C TYR A 191 0.11 -10.49 6.74
N ALA A 192 -1.22 -10.56 6.73
CA ALA A 192 -1.97 -11.52 7.55
C ALA A 192 -1.52 -12.98 7.33
N SER A 193 -1.15 -13.34 6.11
CA SER A 193 -0.71 -14.68 5.73
C SER A 193 0.57 -14.65 4.91
N GLY A 194 1.50 -13.72 5.19
CA GLY A 194 2.73 -13.60 4.41
C GLY A 194 3.69 -12.54 4.92
N GLY A 195 4.73 -12.29 4.15
CA GLY A 195 5.71 -11.24 4.41
C GLY A 195 6.29 -10.65 3.14
N GLY A 196 6.85 -9.45 3.25
CA GLY A 196 7.50 -8.75 2.16
C GLY A 196 8.83 -8.12 2.58
N LYS A 197 9.74 -7.99 1.62
CA LYS A 197 10.99 -7.25 1.76
C LYS A 197 11.15 -6.32 0.58
N ASP A 198 11.51 -5.08 0.86
CA ASP A 198 11.75 -4.08 -0.15
C ASP A 198 13.20 -3.58 -0.08
N LYS A 199 13.80 -3.32 -1.23
CA LYS A 199 15.03 -2.53 -1.37
C LYS A 199 14.70 -1.30 -2.18
N LEU A 200 15.02 -0.14 -1.63
CA LEU A 200 14.85 1.16 -2.29
C LEU A 200 16.20 1.68 -2.72
N THR A 201 16.29 2.14 -3.95
CA THR A 201 17.40 2.97 -4.45
C THR A 201 16.81 4.17 -5.17
N ALA A 202 17.26 5.38 -4.88
CA ALA A 202 16.78 6.57 -5.57
C ALA A 202 17.87 7.60 -5.78
N LEU A 203 17.67 8.44 -6.79
CA LEU A 203 18.47 9.61 -7.12
C LEU A 203 17.56 10.83 -7.12
N SER A 204 18.04 11.91 -6.53
CA SER A 204 17.32 13.19 -6.47
C SER A 204 18.21 14.34 -6.88
N VAL A 205 17.63 15.33 -7.54
CA VAL A 205 18.21 16.64 -7.74
C VAL A 205 17.26 17.67 -7.16
N TYR A 206 17.80 18.71 -6.55
CA TYR A 206 16.98 19.72 -5.89
C TYR A 206 17.60 21.10 -5.94
N GLY A 207 16.76 22.10 -5.73
CA GLY A 207 17.16 23.49 -5.57
C GLY A 207 16.29 24.19 -4.55
N THR A 208 16.88 25.13 -3.81
CA THR A 208 16.19 26.05 -2.90
C THR A 208 16.55 27.48 -3.23
N TRP A 209 15.57 28.34 -3.24
CA TRP A 209 15.70 29.79 -3.47
C TRP A 209 15.08 30.54 -2.31
N THR A 210 15.87 31.40 -1.69
CA THR A 210 15.41 32.21 -0.53
C THR A 210 15.28 33.67 -0.93
N GLY A 211 14.20 34.30 -0.50
CA GLY A 211 13.94 35.71 -0.71
C GLY A 211 14.27 36.56 0.50
N GLU A 212 14.38 37.88 0.31
CA GLU A 212 14.76 38.86 1.34
C GLU A 212 13.79 38.98 2.51
N LYS A 213 12.54 38.56 2.32
CA LYS A 213 11.48 38.67 3.33
C LYS A 213 11.21 37.34 4.06
N GLY A 214 12.17 36.40 4.02
CA GLY A 214 12.06 35.08 4.65
C GLY A 214 11.18 34.08 3.87
N ASN A 215 10.76 34.42 2.66
CA ASN A 215 10.12 33.46 1.78
C ASN A 215 11.16 32.55 1.10
N TYR A 216 10.71 31.37 0.69
CA TYR A 216 11.52 30.41 -0.03
C TYR A 216 10.69 29.59 -1.01
N THR A 217 11.38 29.02 -1.97
CA THR A 217 10.84 28.01 -2.89
C THR A 217 11.80 26.86 -2.96
N ASP A 218 11.31 25.65 -2.75
CA ASP A 218 12.06 24.42 -2.87
C ASP A 218 11.50 23.58 -4.01
N VAL A 219 12.37 23.03 -4.83
CA VAL A 219 12.01 22.12 -5.92
C VAL A 219 12.85 20.85 -5.81
N VAL A 220 12.21 19.69 -5.89
CA VAL A 220 12.86 18.38 -5.85
C VAL A 220 12.35 17.53 -7.00
N ALA A 221 13.23 16.99 -7.82
CA ALA A 221 12.93 15.92 -8.75
C ALA A 221 13.63 14.64 -8.29
N ARG A 222 12.90 13.53 -8.27
CA ARG A 222 13.38 12.24 -7.77
C ARG A 222 12.98 11.10 -8.70
N VAL A 223 13.90 10.18 -8.90
CA VAL A 223 13.66 8.88 -9.55
C VAL A 223 14.11 7.78 -8.61
N GLY A 224 13.30 6.73 -8.46
CA GLY A 224 13.61 5.61 -7.58
C GLY A 224 13.17 4.27 -8.17
N GLN A 225 13.72 3.22 -7.60
CA GLN A 225 13.35 1.83 -7.87
C GLN A 225 13.17 1.10 -6.55
N PHE A 226 12.09 0.32 -6.48
CA PHE A 226 11.82 -0.62 -5.41
C PHE A 226 11.98 -2.03 -5.98
N ASP A 227 12.83 -2.83 -5.38
CA ASP A 227 12.93 -4.27 -5.63
C ASP A 227 12.21 -4.96 -4.47
N THR A 228 11.11 -5.65 -4.77
CA THR A 228 10.21 -6.25 -3.78
C THR A 228 10.21 -7.75 -3.89
N ASP A 229 10.41 -8.44 -2.78
CA ASP A 229 10.23 -9.88 -2.60
C ASP A 229 9.01 -10.11 -1.70
N VAL A 230 8.12 -11.02 -2.09
CA VAL A 230 6.89 -11.35 -1.36
C VAL A 230 6.80 -12.86 -1.18
N ASP A 231 6.49 -13.29 0.04
CA ASP A 231 6.24 -14.69 0.40
C ASP A 231 4.84 -14.80 1.01
N SER A 232 3.99 -15.70 0.50
CA SER A 232 2.73 -16.07 1.15
C SER A 232 2.88 -17.39 1.94
N TYR A 233 2.03 -17.58 2.95
CA TYR A 233 2.08 -18.71 3.89
C TYR A 233 0.70 -19.37 4.08
N GLY A 234 -0.23 -19.21 3.13
CA GLY A 234 -1.54 -19.81 3.16
C GLY A 234 -1.51 -21.31 2.83
N ASP A 235 -2.63 -21.84 2.33
CA ASP A 235 -2.77 -23.25 1.98
C ASP A 235 -1.89 -23.69 0.81
N TYR A 236 -1.57 -22.75 -0.08
CA TYR A 236 -0.71 -22.93 -1.24
C TYR A 236 0.36 -21.86 -1.29
N PRO A 237 1.36 -21.93 -0.40
CA PRO A 237 2.40 -20.93 -0.30
C PRO A 237 3.06 -20.60 -1.63
N ASP A 238 3.25 -19.30 -1.90
CA ASP A 238 3.79 -18.81 -3.16
C ASP A 238 4.82 -17.70 -2.92
N LYS A 239 5.64 -17.42 -3.92
CA LYS A 239 6.67 -16.39 -3.88
C LYS A 239 6.64 -15.57 -5.14
N ALA A 240 6.97 -14.29 -4.97
CA ALA A 240 7.13 -13.38 -6.08
C ALA A 240 8.28 -12.40 -5.84
N SER A 241 8.96 -12.03 -6.91
CA SER A 241 9.94 -10.95 -6.91
C SER A 241 9.67 -10.04 -8.09
N TYR A 242 9.60 -8.73 -7.84
CA TYR A 242 9.33 -7.76 -8.89
C TYR A 242 10.03 -6.42 -8.63
N LYS A 243 10.08 -5.58 -9.67
CA LYS A 243 10.66 -4.25 -9.62
C LYS A 243 9.63 -3.21 -9.97
N ASN A 244 9.61 -2.12 -9.21
CA ASN A 244 8.74 -1.00 -9.46
C ASN A 244 9.57 0.29 -9.55
N ARG A 245 9.33 1.13 -10.56
CA ARG A 245 9.99 2.42 -10.72
C ARG A 245 9.05 3.53 -10.27
N ALA A 246 9.62 4.56 -9.66
CA ALA A 246 8.88 5.69 -9.17
C ALA A 246 9.56 7.00 -9.57
N TYR A 247 8.73 7.99 -9.89
CA TYR A 247 9.17 9.33 -10.29
C TYR A 247 8.36 10.35 -9.51
N SER A 248 9.00 11.44 -9.10
CA SER A 248 8.27 12.54 -8.48
C SER A 248 8.92 13.89 -8.74
N LEU A 249 8.09 14.91 -8.78
CA LEU A 249 8.47 16.31 -8.76
C LEU A 249 7.69 17.00 -7.64
N SER A 250 8.40 17.68 -6.76
CA SER A 250 7.82 18.44 -5.64
C SER A 250 8.19 19.90 -5.74
N VAL A 251 7.23 20.76 -5.46
CA VAL A 251 7.43 22.20 -5.31
C VAL A 251 6.83 22.62 -3.98
N GLU A 252 7.64 23.23 -3.11
CA GLU A 252 7.20 23.82 -1.85
C GLU A 252 7.46 25.32 -1.85
N TYR A 253 6.49 26.10 -1.38
CA TYR A 253 6.64 27.50 -1.05
C TYR A 253 6.30 27.75 0.40
N GLY A 254 7.11 28.53 1.08
CA GLY A 254 6.84 28.93 2.44
C GLY A 254 7.44 30.29 2.79
N LYS A 255 7.11 30.73 3.99
CA LYS A 255 7.63 32.01 4.49
C LYS A 255 7.84 31.95 6.00
N ARG A 256 9.07 32.20 6.45
CA ARG A 256 9.38 32.37 7.88
C ARG A 256 9.03 33.77 8.30
N ILE A 257 8.21 33.89 9.33
CA ILE A 257 7.74 35.13 9.93
C ILE A 257 8.22 35.15 11.38
N GLU A 258 9.11 36.09 11.70
CA GLU A 258 9.56 36.31 13.08
C GLU A 258 8.45 37.01 13.88
N LEU A 259 7.96 36.35 14.93
CA LEU A 259 6.95 36.91 15.84
C LEU A 259 7.56 37.81 16.90
N SER A 260 8.75 37.45 17.41
CA SER A 260 9.52 38.24 18.37
C SER A 260 11.01 38.02 18.16
N LYS A 261 11.73 39.07 17.82
CA LYS A 261 13.20 39.03 17.70
C LYS A 261 13.87 38.75 19.03
N GLU A 262 13.37 39.34 20.11
CA GLU A 262 13.94 39.18 21.47
C GLU A 262 13.79 37.74 21.98
N ARG A 263 12.65 37.11 21.73
CA ARG A 263 12.36 35.74 22.15
C ARG A 263 12.79 34.72 21.14
N GLY A 264 13.17 35.12 19.94
CA GLY A 264 13.53 34.24 18.83
C GLY A 264 12.39 33.38 18.29
N THR A 265 11.12 33.73 18.54
CA THR A 265 9.96 32.93 18.13
C THR A 265 9.56 33.24 16.67
N PHE A 266 9.18 32.21 15.96
CA PHE A 266 8.75 32.30 14.57
C PHE A 266 7.58 31.36 14.24
N ILE A 267 6.88 31.69 13.16
CA ILE A 267 5.97 30.77 12.46
C ILE A 267 6.38 30.70 10.98
N GLU A 268 6.08 29.58 10.34
CA GLU A 268 6.42 29.34 8.94
C GLU A 268 5.26 28.58 8.26
N PRO A 269 4.30 29.31 7.67
CA PRO A 269 3.30 28.70 6.81
C PRO A 269 3.96 28.13 5.54
N GLN A 270 3.48 26.97 5.11
CA GLN A 270 4.02 26.18 4.00
C GLN A 270 2.89 25.65 3.13
N ALA A 271 3.12 25.65 1.82
CA ALA A 271 2.28 24.96 0.84
C ALA A 271 3.18 24.16 -0.11
N GLN A 272 2.81 22.93 -0.39
CA GLN A 272 3.58 22.02 -1.25
C GLN A 272 2.64 21.27 -2.18
N LEU A 273 3.12 21.01 -3.38
CA LEU A 273 2.52 20.08 -4.33
C LEU A 273 3.58 19.06 -4.75
N ILE A 274 3.21 17.77 -4.66
CA ILE A 274 4.02 16.66 -5.12
C ILE A 274 3.23 15.96 -6.22
N ILE A 275 3.76 15.90 -7.41
CA ILE A 275 3.24 15.07 -8.49
C ILE A 275 4.19 13.90 -8.71
N GLY A 276 3.63 12.73 -8.94
CA GLY A 276 4.44 11.52 -9.07
C GLY A 276 3.75 10.43 -9.87
N ARG A 277 4.54 9.39 -10.15
CA ARG A 277 4.06 8.19 -10.81
C ARG A 277 4.80 6.97 -10.27
N LEU A 278 4.04 5.95 -9.86
CA LEU A 278 4.53 4.60 -9.74
C LEU A 278 4.34 3.91 -11.10
N GLY A 279 5.39 3.28 -11.61
CA GLY A 279 5.34 2.55 -12.87
C GLY A 279 4.46 1.30 -12.77
N SER A 280 4.01 0.81 -13.93
CA SER A 280 3.43 -0.53 -14.04
C SER A 280 4.49 -1.60 -13.82
N ASN A 281 4.06 -2.77 -13.38
CA ASN A 281 4.88 -3.96 -13.36
C ASN A 281 4.06 -5.20 -13.73
N SER A 282 4.75 -6.24 -14.19
CA SER A 282 4.15 -7.56 -14.42
C SER A 282 5.15 -8.62 -14.05
N TYR A 283 4.69 -9.66 -13.41
CA TYR A 283 5.53 -10.77 -12.97
C TYR A 283 4.72 -12.07 -12.91
N ILE A 284 5.43 -13.17 -12.76
CA ILE A 284 4.84 -14.49 -12.56
C ILE A 284 5.39 -15.01 -11.26
N THR A 285 4.52 -15.50 -10.39
CA THR A 285 4.90 -16.11 -9.12
C THR A 285 5.50 -17.50 -9.33
N ASP A 286 6.14 -18.07 -8.32
CA ASP A 286 6.73 -19.43 -8.41
C ASP A 286 5.69 -20.51 -8.72
N ARG A 287 4.44 -20.32 -8.33
CA ARG A 287 3.32 -21.22 -8.66
C ARG A 287 2.65 -20.94 -10.01
N GLY A 288 3.14 -19.96 -10.75
CA GLY A 288 2.67 -19.63 -12.09
C GLY A 288 1.48 -18.67 -12.15
N THR A 289 1.18 -17.96 -11.09
CA THR A 289 0.20 -16.87 -11.12
C THR A 289 0.81 -15.67 -11.85
N ALA A 290 0.23 -15.30 -13.00
CA ALA A 290 0.59 -14.08 -13.70
C ALA A 290 -0.10 -12.88 -13.04
N VAL A 291 0.68 -11.89 -12.64
CA VAL A 291 0.21 -10.65 -11.99
C VAL A 291 0.58 -9.47 -12.88
N ALA A 292 -0.36 -8.58 -13.13
CA ALA A 292 -0.14 -7.31 -13.80
C ALA A 292 -0.72 -6.18 -12.94
N VAL A 293 0.12 -5.21 -12.62
CA VAL A 293 -0.23 -4.02 -11.84
C VAL A 293 -0.04 -2.80 -12.73
N GLU A 294 -1.08 -2.01 -12.88
CA GLU A 294 -1.00 -0.80 -13.70
C GLU A 294 -0.23 0.33 -13.00
N GLY A 295 0.27 1.26 -13.82
CA GLY A 295 0.97 2.42 -13.31
C GLY A 295 -0.02 3.42 -12.72
N MET A 296 0.34 3.96 -11.55
CA MET A 296 -0.48 4.92 -10.80
C MET A 296 0.11 6.33 -10.90
N ASN A 297 -0.73 7.33 -11.12
CA ASN A 297 -0.37 8.72 -10.93
C ASN A 297 -0.75 9.17 -9.52
N SER A 298 0.03 10.08 -8.97
CA SER A 298 -0.18 10.67 -7.64
C SER A 298 -0.07 12.20 -7.71
N ALA A 299 -0.91 12.89 -6.97
CA ALA A 299 -0.90 14.34 -6.84
C ALA A 299 -1.25 14.73 -5.40
N ILE A 300 -0.23 14.92 -4.56
CA ILE A 300 -0.40 15.21 -3.13
C ILE A 300 -0.20 16.71 -2.91
N ALA A 301 -1.21 17.39 -2.36
CA ALA A 301 -1.05 18.74 -1.82
C ALA A 301 -0.87 18.68 -0.30
N ARG A 302 0.00 19.56 0.21
CA ARG A 302 0.24 19.74 1.64
C ARG A 302 0.12 21.21 2.00
N LEU A 303 -0.63 21.49 3.06
CA LEU A 303 -0.62 22.76 3.76
C LEU A 303 -0.11 22.54 5.17
N GLY A 304 0.87 23.30 5.58
CA GLY A 304 1.53 23.13 6.87
C GLY A 304 1.88 24.44 7.54
N VAL A 305 2.06 24.35 8.85
CA VAL A 305 2.60 25.44 9.67
C VAL A 305 3.67 24.86 10.59
N VAL A 306 4.84 25.49 10.58
CA VAL A 306 5.90 25.27 11.54
C VAL A 306 5.91 26.43 12.54
N ALA A 307 5.90 26.15 13.83
CA ALA A 307 6.07 27.12 14.91
C ALA A 307 7.31 26.76 15.72
N GLY A 308 8.20 27.70 15.91
CA GLY A 308 9.49 27.38 16.55
C GLY A 308 10.11 28.53 17.30
N LYS A 309 11.24 28.20 17.93
CA LYS A 309 12.06 29.13 18.67
C LYS A 309 13.53 28.94 18.35
N LYS A 310 14.20 30.02 17.96
CA LYS A 310 15.66 30.08 17.88
C LYS A 310 16.24 30.02 19.30
N ILE A 311 17.19 29.14 19.51
CA ILE A 311 17.93 29.04 20.79
C ILE A 311 19.17 29.87 20.72
N ASN A 312 19.84 29.86 19.57
CA ASN A 312 21.02 30.70 19.26
C ASN A 312 21.13 30.85 17.72
N ASP A 313 22.19 31.51 17.26
CA ASP A 313 22.48 31.63 15.84
C ASP A 313 22.85 30.26 15.24
N GLY A 314 21.93 29.70 14.47
CA GLY A 314 22.08 28.40 13.81
C GLY A 314 21.48 27.22 14.56
N SER A 315 20.78 27.43 15.69
CA SER A 315 20.07 26.36 16.40
C SER A 315 18.63 26.75 16.69
N ASP A 316 17.71 25.84 16.47
CA ASP A 316 16.29 26.03 16.78
C ASP A 316 15.58 24.73 17.16
N ILE A 317 14.41 24.87 17.76
CA ILE A 317 13.44 23.81 17.98
C ILE A 317 12.11 24.24 17.38
N TYR A 318 11.36 23.26 16.87
CA TYR A 318 10.09 23.55 16.24
C TYR A 318 9.08 22.42 16.41
N PHE A 319 7.82 22.83 16.34
CA PHE A 319 6.67 21.97 16.18
C PHE A 319 6.06 22.22 14.80
N LYS A 320 5.55 21.18 14.15
CA LYS A 320 4.91 21.29 12.83
C LYS A 320 3.59 20.55 12.80
N VAL A 321 2.63 21.12 12.07
CA VAL A 321 1.33 20.53 11.78
C VAL A 321 1.12 20.66 10.27
N SER A 322 0.68 19.60 9.64
CA SER A 322 0.34 19.61 8.22
C SER A 322 -0.96 18.84 7.96
N ALA A 323 -1.71 19.30 6.98
CA ALA A 323 -2.79 18.55 6.34
C ALA A 323 -2.36 18.21 4.92
N LEU A 324 -2.58 16.97 4.51
CA LEU A 324 -2.22 16.45 3.20
C LEU A 324 -3.44 15.79 2.56
N HIS A 325 -3.51 15.88 1.23
CA HIS A 325 -4.55 15.22 0.45
C HIS A 325 -3.96 14.65 -0.84
N GLU A 326 -4.25 13.38 -1.12
CA GLU A 326 -3.98 12.73 -2.41
C GLU A 326 -5.19 12.91 -3.32
N PHE A 327 -5.01 13.58 -4.45
CA PHE A 327 -6.07 13.87 -5.42
C PHE A 327 -6.20 12.83 -6.54
N ALA A 328 -5.24 11.94 -6.64
CA ALA A 328 -5.20 10.83 -7.59
C ALA A 328 -4.97 9.54 -6.80
N GLY A 329 -4.43 8.51 -7.40
CA GLY A 329 -4.07 7.31 -6.63
C GLY A 329 -4.85 6.08 -7.02
N GLU A 330 -5.54 6.09 -8.15
CA GLU A 330 -6.17 4.89 -8.69
C GLU A 330 -5.11 3.92 -9.23
N ARG A 331 -5.23 2.66 -8.88
CA ARG A 331 -4.32 1.60 -9.30
C ARG A 331 -5.03 0.29 -9.53
N ASP A 332 -4.96 -0.22 -10.75
CA ASP A 332 -5.56 -1.50 -11.12
C ASP A 332 -4.57 -2.64 -10.98
N ILE A 333 -5.09 -3.79 -10.56
CA ILE A 333 -4.38 -5.06 -10.50
C ILE A 333 -5.21 -6.15 -11.18
N SER A 334 -4.55 -7.01 -11.93
CA SER A 334 -5.14 -8.22 -12.46
C SER A 334 -4.23 -9.40 -12.21
N MET A 335 -4.84 -10.54 -11.86
CA MET A 335 -4.15 -11.80 -11.63
C MET A 335 -4.81 -12.92 -12.42
N ARG A 336 -3.99 -13.84 -12.93
CA ARG A 336 -4.43 -15.08 -13.57
C ARG A 336 -3.61 -16.25 -13.05
N ALA A 337 -4.26 -17.16 -12.35
CA ALA A 337 -3.62 -18.38 -11.85
C ALA A 337 -3.37 -19.39 -12.97
N ALA A 338 -2.48 -20.35 -12.70
CA ALA A 338 -2.15 -21.42 -13.64
C ALA A 338 -3.37 -22.33 -13.96
N ASN A 339 -4.34 -22.44 -13.05
CA ASN A 339 -5.60 -23.17 -13.27
C ASN A 339 -6.63 -22.40 -14.10
N GLY A 340 -6.31 -21.17 -14.53
CA GLY A 340 -7.14 -20.29 -15.34
C GLY A 340 -8.03 -19.31 -14.57
N GLU A 341 -8.09 -19.41 -13.24
CA GLU A 341 -8.83 -18.45 -12.41
C GLU A 341 -8.29 -17.02 -12.61
N VAL A 342 -9.18 -16.05 -12.62
CA VAL A 342 -8.86 -14.63 -12.77
C VAL A 342 -9.41 -13.82 -11.60
N LEU A 343 -8.66 -12.79 -11.24
CA LEU A 343 -9.05 -11.76 -10.28
C LEU A 343 -8.63 -10.41 -10.85
N ALA A 344 -9.53 -9.43 -10.79
CA ALA A 344 -9.22 -8.05 -11.08
C ALA A 344 -9.75 -7.18 -9.94
N GLY A 345 -9.00 -6.15 -9.60
CA GLY A 345 -9.36 -5.17 -8.58
C GLY A 345 -8.78 -3.81 -8.90
N SER A 346 -9.35 -2.78 -8.30
CA SER A 346 -8.87 -1.42 -8.35
C SER A 346 -8.80 -0.87 -6.92
N ASN A 347 -7.70 -0.23 -6.59
CA ASN A 347 -7.53 0.47 -5.33
C ASN A 347 -7.46 1.97 -5.59
N ASP A 348 -8.18 2.74 -4.77
CA ASP A 348 -8.12 4.19 -4.75
C ASP A 348 -7.47 4.64 -3.43
N TYR A 349 -6.35 5.35 -3.53
CA TYR A 349 -5.61 5.89 -2.39
C TYR A 349 -5.90 7.38 -2.14
N GLY A 350 -6.92 7.94 -2.82
CA GLY A 350 -7.38 9.32 -2.60
C GLY A 350 -7.88 9.50 -1.17
N ASP A 351 -7.11 10.18 -0.34
CA ASP A 351 -7.41 10.35 1.08
C ASP A 351 -6.80 11.64 1.64
N THR A 352 -7.30 12.04 2.80
CA THR A 352 -6.79 13.17 3.59
C THR A 352 -6.22 12.67 4.90
N TRP A 353 -5.00 13.08 5.21
CA TRP A 353 -4.37 12.78 6.49
C TRP A 353 -3.69 14.00 7.10
N PHE A 354 -3.38 13.91 8.38
CA PHE A 354 -2.70 14.95 9.13
C PHE A 354 -1.36 14.44 9.64
N GLU A 355 -0.40 15.36 9.73
CA GLU A 355 0.92 15.07 10.29
C GLU A 355 1.23 16.03 11.42
N LEU A 356 1.73 15.49 12.53
CA LEU A 356 2.30 16.23 13.65
C LEU A 356 3.77 15.89 13.77
N GLY A 357 4.61 16.88 14.00
CA GLY A 357 6.04 16.67 14.14
C GLY A 357 6.71 17.60 15.13
N LEU A 358 7.76 17.10 15.74
CA LEU A 358 8.70 17.84 16.59
C LEU A 358 10.09 17.69 16.01
N GLY A 359 10.85 18.77 15.93
CA GLY A 359 12.20 18.73 15.42
C GLY A 359 13.07 19.84 15.94
N GLY A 360 14.33 19.76 15.57
CA GLY A 360 15.31 20.78 15.89
C GLY A 360 16.56 20.67 15.06
N ASN A 361 17.28 21.76 15.01
CA ASN A 361 18.57 21.91 14.38
C ASN A 361 19.59 22.47 15.38
N VAL A 362 20.77 21.93 15.42
CA VAL A 362 21.85 22.35 16.31
C VAL A 362 23.12 22.60 15.50
N LYS A 363 23.65 23.82 15.59
CA LYS A 363 24.94 24.18 15.03
C LYS A 363 26.06 23.67 15.95
N LEU A 364 26.84 22.72 15.45
CA LEU A 364 27.97 22.12 16.20
C LEU A 364 29.29 22.85 16.01
N GLY A 365 29.42 23.63 14.94
CA GLY A 365 30.63 24.37 14.61
C GLY A 365 30.42 25.36 13.47
N ARG A 366 31.50 25.87 12.88
CA ARG A 366 31.39 26.86 11.79
C ARG A 366 30.70 26.32 10.55
N ALA A 367 30.91 25.02 10.24
CA ALA A 367 30.42 24.36 9.02
C ALA A 367 29.67 23.04 9.30
N SER A 368 29.25 22.80 10.53
CA SER A 368 28.63 21.52 10.91
C SER A 368 27.32 21.74 11.65
N HIS A 369 26.28 21.08 11.19
CA HIS A 369 24.94 21.11 11.77
C HIS A 369 24.45 19.67 12.00
N LEU A 370 23.72 19.48 13.10
CA LEU A 370 22.98 18.25 13.38
C LEU A 370 21.49 18.60 13.44
N TYR A 371 20.66 17.80 12.81
CA TYR A 371 19.23 17.96 12.87
C TYR A 371 18.53 16.65 13.14
N GLY A 372 17.32 16.73 13.69
CA GLY A 372 16.47 15.57 13.88
C GLY A 372 15.02 15.98 14.00
N ASP A 373 14.15 15.11 13.56
CA ASP A 373 12.71 15.27 13.72
C ASP A 373 12.00 13.93 13.91
N ILE A 374 10.88 13.98 14.61
CA ILE A 374 9.96 12.86 14.81
C ILE A 374 8.60 13.32 14.32
N GLU A 375 7.96 12.52 13.49
CA GLU A 375 6.64 12.79 12.92
C GLU A 375 5.71 11.62 13.11
N ARG A 376 4.41 11.93 13.20
CA ARG A 376 3.32 10.97 13.20
C ARG A 376 2.19 11.44 12.29
N SER A 377 1.74 10.53 11.43
CA SER A 377 0.56 10.70 10.57
C SER A 377 -0.68 10.05 11.19
N PHE A 378 -1.87 10.61 10.92
CA PHE A 378 -3.18 10.18 11.44
C PHE A 378 -4.21 10.17 10.32
#